data_32ebe2b21359c97b1281984d43cfcf6f
#
_entry.id   32ebe2b21359c97b1281984d43cfcf6f
#
_cell.length_a   1.000
_cell.length_b   1.000
_cell.length_c   1.000
_cell.angle_alpha   90.00
_cell.angle_beta   90.00
_cell.angle_gamma   90.00
#
_symmetry.space_group_name_H-M   'P 1'
#
loop_
_entity.id
_entity.type
_entity.pdbx_description
1 polymer ?
#
loop_
_entity_poly.entity_id
_entity_poly.type
_entity_poly.pdbx_seq_one_letter_code
_entity_poly.pdbx_strand_id
1 'polypeptide(L)'
;YLAMECFRYAVTQDPQARENARKAFNALEFLQKVTGTEGFVARTVIPREWTRMHDPNCTYSPQEYAERQVADPRWKKVEQLWRPSADGKWLWKGDTSSDEITGHFYGYLMYYDLVADETERERVRAHVRRIMDHIIDGNFALRDIDGTPTRWAVWTPEILNQNPDWRAERPTNSVEILSFLKVTHYMTGDPKYQDAYRRLIDEHGYAETARRPKPTALSERTHIDVELLMLAFPGLIEKESDPELRQKYLEGLDFLIDIVRTECSPYYGFVYGSLGDKDFMQEGCVDYLRDTPLDL
;
A
#
# COMPACT_ATOMS: atom_id res chain seq x y z
N TYR A 1 -3.52 -1.63 -12.44
CA TYR A 1 -3.09 -1.59 -13.86
C TYR A 1 -1.64 -2.00 -14.03
N LEU A 2 -0.67 -1.40 -13.27
CA LEU A 2 0.74 -1.75 -13.39
C LEU A 2 0.98 -3.26 -13.23
N ALA A 3 0.50 -3.85 -12.13
CA ALA A 3 0.66 -5.28 -11.87
C ALA A 3 0.00 -6.15 -12.94
N MET A 4 -1.18 -5.77 -13.42
CA MET A 4 -1.89 -6.48 -14.50
C MET A 4 -1.03 -6.56 -15.77
N GLU A 5 -0.45 -5.43 -16.21
CA GLU A 5 0.42 -5.43 -17.40
C GLU A 5 1.75 -6.17 -17.16
N CYS A 6 2.26 -6.18 -15.92
CA CYS A 6 3.41 -7.00 -15.56
C CYS A 6 3.10 -8.50 -15.69
N PHE A 7 1.98 -8.96 -15.16
CA PHE A 7 1.54 -10.36 -15.32
C PHE A 7 1.26 -10.71 -16.77
N ARG A 8 0.59 -9.81 -17.51
CA ARG A 8 0.36 -10.01 -18.95
C ARG A 8 1.68 -10.19 -19.70
N TYR A 9 2.66 -9.34 -19.45
CA TYR A 9 3.98 -9.47 -20.07
C TYR A 9 4.68 -10.76 -19.65
N ALA A 10 4.66 -11.13 -18.39
CA ALA A 10 5.30 -12.36 -17.90
C ALA A 10 4.76 -13.61 -18.61
N VAL A 11 3.46 -13.65 -18.89
CA VAL A 11 2.80 -14.81 -19.53
C VAL A 11 2.92 -14.76 -21.05
N THR A 12 2.76 -13.59 -21.68
CA THR A 12 2.62 -13.47 -23.15
C THR A 12 3.88 -13.02 -23.86
N GLN A 13 4.81 -12.39 -23.14
CA GLN A 13 5.97 -11.68 -23.70
C GLN A 13 5.57 -10.57 -24.71
N ASP A 14 4.34 -10.06 -24.61
CA ASP A 14 3.84 -9.01 -25.49
C ASP A 14 4.60 -7.69 -25.24
N PRO A 15 5.31 -7.16 -26.26
CA PRO A 15 6.03 -5.89 -26.11
C PRO A 15 5.12 -4.70 -25.71
N GLN A 16 3.83 -4.75 -26.08
CA GLN A 16 2.87 -3.71 -25.70
C GLN A 16 2.58 -3.76 -24.19
N ALA A 17 2.48 -4.96 -23.60
CA ALA A 17 2.31 -5.11 -22.17
C ALA A 17 3.52 -4.57 -21.39
N ARG A 18 4.75 -4.86 -21.89
CA ARG A 18 5.97 -4.29 -21.32
C ARG A 18 5.97 -2.76 -21.34
N GLU A 19 5.62 -2.18 -22.49
CA GLU A 19 5.57 -0.72 -22.65
C GLU A 19 4.49 -0.07 -21.76
N ASN A 20 3.33 -0.71 -21.63
CA ASN A 20 2.26 -0.26 -20.74
C ASN A 20 2.69 -0.30 -19.27
N ALA A 21 3.34 -1.38 -18.84
CA ALA A 21 3.90 -1.49 -17.49
C ALA A 21 4.94 -0.38 -17.22
N ARG A 22 5.83 -0.12 -18.18
CA ARG A 22 6.82 0.96 -18.08
C ARG A 22 6.17 2.33 -17.95
N LYS A 23 5.13 2.63 -18.74
CA LYS A 23 4.37 3.88 -18.64
C LYS A 23 3.67 4.01 -17.30
N ALA A 24 3.07 2.92 -16.80
CA ALA A 24 2.42 2.92 -15.50
C ALA A 24 3.41 3.16 -14.35
N PHE A 25 4.60 2.51 -14.38
CA PHE A 25 5.65 2.80 -13.41
C PHE A 25 6.12 4.27 -13.48
N ASN A 26 6.28 4.83 -14.69
CA ASN A 26 6.63 6.24 -14.86
C ASN A 26 5.59 7.19 -14.23
N ALA A 27 4.31 6.85 -14.34
CA ALA A 27 3.24 7.62 -13.72
C ALA A 27 3.31 7.56 -12.20
N LEU A 28 3.55 6.38 -11.61
CA LEU A 28 3.72 6.23 -10.16
C LEU A 28 4.97 6.97 -9.65
N GLU A 29 6.09 6.88 -10.37
CA GLU A 29 7.30 7.65 -10.04
C GLU A 29 7.06 9.17 -10.12
N PHE A 30 6.23 9.62 -11.06
CA PHE A 30 5.86 11.02 -11.20
C PHE A 30 5.08 11.53 -9.99
N LEU A 31 4.24 10.70 -9.36
CA LEU A 31 3.51 11.08 -8.13
C LEU A 31 4.45 11.46 -6.97
N GLN A 32 5.64 10.88 -6.90
CA GLN A 32 6.65 11.30 -5.94
C GLN A 32 7.37 12.59 -6.40
N LYS A 33 7.77 12.64 -7.67
CA LYS A 33 8.52 13.78 -8.22
C LYS A 33 7.74 15.08 -8.22
N VAL A 34 6.44 15.04 -8.47
CA VAL A 34 5.58 16.23 -8.60
C VAL A 34 5.44 17.00 -7.30
N THR A 35 5.63 16.35 -6.16
CA THR A 35 5.53 16.98 -4.84
C THR A 35 6.72 17.92 -4.53
N GLY A 36 7.86 17.67 -5.16
CA GLY A 36 9.11 18.36 -4.84
C GLY A 36 9.70 18.00 -3.47
N THR A 37 9.08 17.07 -2.74
CA THR A 37 9.53 16.57 -1.44
C THR A 37 10.08 15.17 -1.59
N GLU A 38 11.33 14.94 -1.20
CA GLU A 38 11.95 13.64 -1.36
C GLU A 38 11.22 12.57 -0.54
N GLY A 39 10.84 11.48 -1.21
CA GLY A 39 10.15 10.34 -0.61
C GLY A 39 8.67 10.54 -0.33
N PHE A 40 8.13 11.75 -0.37
CA PHE A 40 6.69 11.98 -0.25
C PHE A 40 5.98 11.74 -1.59
N VAL A 41 4.93 10.93 -1.56
CA VAL A 41 4.14 10.55 -2.74
C VAL A 41 2.82 11.31 -2.74
N ALA A 42 2.46 11.96 -3.83
CA ALA A 42 1.15 12.57 -4.00
C ALA A 42 0.05 11.51 -4.12
N ARG A 43 -1.10 11.76 -3.52
CA ARG A 43 -2.28 10.89 -3.63
C ARG A 43 -2.80 10.80 -5.08
N THR A 44 -2.80 11.92 -5.78
CA THR A 44 -3.13 12.03 -7.19
C THR A 44 -2.62 13.34 -7.76
N VAL A 45 -2.67 13.48 -9.06
CA VAL A 45 -2.26 14.68 -9.81
C VAL A 45 -3.23 14.97 -10.94
N ILE A 46 -3.50 16.25 -11.15
CA ILE A 46 -4.34 16.73 -12.26
C ILE A 46 -3.66 17.91 -12.98
N PRO A 47 -3.95 18.14 -14.26
CA PRO A 47 -3.55 19.36 -14.95
C PRO A 47 -4.08 20.61 -14.23
N ARG A 48 -3.27 21.67 -14.16
CA ARG A 48 -3.64 22.89 -13.42
C ARG A 48 -4.89 23.58 -13.95
N GLU A 49 -5.20 23.42 -15.22
CA GLU A 49 -6.39 23.99 -15.87
C GLU A 49 -7.70 23.27 -15.51
N TRP A 50 -7.65 22.12 -14.85
CA TRP A 50 -8.86 21.46 -14.40
C TRP A 50 -9.51 22.25 -13.25
N THR A 51 -10.79 22.54 -13.42
CA THR A 51 -11.58 23.36 -12.48
C THR A 51 -12.48 22.53 -11.56
N ARG A 52 -12.64 21.24 -11.86
CA ARG A 52 -13.44 20.31 -11.04
C ARG A 52 -12.50 19.29 -10.40
N MET A 53 -12.49 19.27 -9.09
CA MET A 53 -11.72 18.30 -8.29
C MET A 53 -12.55 17.87 -7.08
N HIS A 54 -12.33 16.65 -6.64
CA HIS A 54 -12.89 16.16 -5.38
C HIS A 54 -12.12 16.79 -4.20
N ASP A 55 -12.83 17.04 -3.10
CA ASP A 55 -12.25 17.62 -1.88
C ASP A 55 -11.43 18.88 -2.17
N PRO A 56 -12.06 19.99 -2.61
CA PRO A 56 -11.33 21.23 -2.87
C PRO A 56 -10.68 21.78 -1.60
N ASN A 57 -9.65 22.59 -1.75
CA ASN A 57 -9.07 23.31 -0.65
C ASN A 57 -10.14 24.12 0.10
N CYS A 58 -10.12 24.05 1.43
CA CYS A 58 -11.09 24.73 2.28
C CYS A 58 -10.44 25.20 3.58
N THR A 59 -11.10 26.12 4.25
CA THR A 59 -10.73 26.54 5.60
C THR A 59 -11.74 26.01 6.60
N TYR A 60 -11.28 25.70 7.80
CA TYR A 60 -12.13 25.21 8.89
C TYR A 60 -12.16 26.24 10.03
N SER A 61 -13.35 26.61 10.46
CA SER A 61 -13.52 27.34 11.71
C SER A 61 -13.08 26.51 12.93
N PRO A 62 -12.74 27.11 14.05
CA PRO A 62 -12.42 26.38 15.27
C PRO A 62 -13.54 25.43 15.72
N GLN A 63 -14.79 25.81 15.50
CA GLN A 63 -15.96 24.99 15.84
C GLN A 63 -16.05 23.75 14.93
N GLU A 64 -15.97 23.91 13.62
CA GLU A 64 -15.96 22.78 12.66
C GLU A 64 -14.82 21.82 12.92
N TYR A 65 -13.65 22.35 13.26
CA TYR A 65 -12.50 21.53 13.66
C TYR A 65 -12.82 20.67 14.87
N ALA A 66 -13.37 21.26 15.94
CA ALA A 66 -13.73 20.54 17.15
C ALA A 66 -14.80 19.47 16.91
N GLU A 67 -15.83 19.80 16.12
CA GLU A 67 -16.89 18.85 15.76
C GLU A 67 -16.33 17.64 14.99
N ARG A 68 -15.43 17.86 14.03
CA ARG A 68 -14.80 16.78 13.27
C ARG A 68 -13.90 15.90 14.12
N GLN A 69 -13.13 16.49 15.05
CA GLN A 69 -12.28 15.75 15.98
C GLN A 69 -13.11 14.89 16.98
N VAL A 70 -14.28 15.34 17.35
CA VAL A 70 -15.22 14.54 18.18
C VAL A 70 -15.79 13.37 17.37
N ALA A 71 -16.14 13.61 16.10
CA ALA A 71 -16.68 12.56 15.22
C ALA A 71 -15.64 11.53 14.82
N ASP A 72 -14.40 11.95 14.62
CA ASP A 72 -13.26 11.09 14.28
C ASP A 72 -11.98 11.64 14.91
N PRO A 73 -11.51 11.06 16.02
CA PRO A 73 -10.29 11.50 16.70
C PRO A 73 -9.03 11.47 15.83
N ARG A 74 -9.03 10.66 14.75
CA ARG A 74 -7.92 10.56 13.80
C ARG A 74 -8.00 11.59 12.69
N TRP A 75 -9.07 12.40 12.64
CA TRP A 75 -9.23 13.39 11.58
C TRP A 75 -8.12 14.44 11.62
N LYS A 76 -7.45 14.63 10.49
CA LYS A 76 -6.41 15.63 10.29
C LYS A 76 -6.97 16.85 9.57
N LYS A 77 -6.67 18.04 10.10
CA LYS A 77 -6.97 19.30 9.40
C LYS A 77 -5.98 19.51 8.25
N VAL A 78 -6.46 19.48 7.02
CA VAL A 78 -5.67 19.78 5.81
C VAL A 78 -6.42 20.83 4.98
N GLU A 79 -6.00 22.09 5.10
CA GLU A 79 -6.65 23.19 4.38
C GLU A 79 -6.16 23.31 2.92
N GLN A 80 -4.88 23.02 2.68
CA GLN A 80 -4.29 22.99 1.36
C GLN A 80 -4.04 21.55 0.90
N LEU A 81 -5.12 20.85 0.59
CA LEU A 81 -5.06 19.49 0.12
C LEU A 81 -4.47 19.40 -1.31
N TRP A 82 -4.85 20.33 -2.19
CA TRP A 82 -4.32 20.48 -3.53
C TRP A 82 -3.30 21.59 -3.60
N ARG A 83 -2.12 21.27 -4.12
CA ARG A 83 -0.95 22.14 -4.15
C ARG A 83 -0.35 22.20 -5.55
N PRO A 84 0.14 23.37 -6.00
CA PRO A 84 0.78 23.47 -7.32
C PRO A 84 2.14 22.75 -7.32
N SER A 85 2.47 22.12 -8.44
CA SER A 85 3.83 21.66 -8.72
C SER A 85 4.79 22.84 -8.91
N ALA A 86 6.10 22.59 -8.76
CA ALA A 86 7.13 23.63 -8.89
C ALA A 86 7.14 24.28 -10.29
N ASP A 87 6.82 23.53 -11.34
CA ASP A 87 6.72 24.03 -12.71
C ASP A 87 5.37 24.71 -13.03
N GLY A 88 4.44 24.70 -12.08
CA GLY A 88 3.12 25.31 -12.19
C GLY A 88 2.15 24.62 -13.15
N LYS A 89 2.48 23.46 -13.72
CA LYS A 89 1.64 22.76 -14.71
C LYS A 89 0.61 21.84 -14.09
N TRP A 90 0.82 21.41 -12.85
CA TRP A 90 0.03 20.41 -12.17
C TRP A 90 -0.48 20.89 -10.83
N LEU A 91 -1.61 20.33 -10.42
CA LEU A 91 -2.05 20.32 -9.02
C LEU A 91 -1.93 18.89 -8.50
N TRP A 92 -1.29 18.70 -7.37
CA TRP A 92 -1.16 17.40 -6.72
C TRP A 92 -1.87 17.41 -5.37
N LYS A 93 -2.48 16.28 -5.03
CA LYS A 93 -3.24 16.07 -3.78
C LYS A 93 -2.31 15.49 -2.73
N GLY A 94 -2.25 16.13 -1.57
CA GLY A 94 -1.54 15.65 -0.37
C GLY A 94 -2.39 14.73 0.50
N ASP A 95 -2.02 14.59 1.77
CA ASP A 95 -2.65 13.69 2.75
C ASP A 95 -2.80 12.26 2.23
N THR A 96 -1.71 11.74 1.66
CA THR A 96 -1.64 10.41 1.06
C THR A 96 -1.85 9.34 2.12
N SER A 97 -2.69 8.36 1.82
CA SER A 97 -3.07 7.29 2.72
C SER A 97 -2.10 6.10 2.66
N SER A 98 -2.21 5.17 3.60
CA SER A 98 -1.56 3.87 3.55
C SER A 98 -1.99 3.06 2.32
N ASP A 99 -3.22 3.27 1.84
CA ASP A 99 -3.81 2.60 0.68
C ASP A 99 -2.95 2.82 -0.57
N GLU A 100 -2.64 4.09 -0.87
CA GLU A 100 -1.80 4.42 -2.01
C GLU A 100 -0.42 3.78 -1.87
N ILE A 101 0.20 3.88 -0.69
CA ILE A 101 1.55 3.34 -0.47
C ILE A 101 1.55 1.81 -0.63
N THR A 102 0.54 1.11 -0.13
CA THR A 102 0.40 -0.35 -0.30
C THR A 102 0.30 -0.73 -1.77
N GLY A 103 -0.56 -0.05 -2.53
CA GLY A 103 -0.68 -0.24 -3.98
C GLY A 103 0.62 0.05 -4.73
N HIS A 104 1.35 1.08 -4.33
CA HIS A 104 2.65 1.45 -4.90
C HIS A 104 3.69 0.34 -4.69
N PHE A 105 3.89 -0.14 -3.45
CA PHE A 105 4.88 -1.18 -3.15
C PHE A 105 4.56 -2.51 -3.82
N TYR A 106 3.29 -2.89 -3.90
CA TYR A 106 2.86 -4.04 -4.70
C TYR A 106 3.21 -3.87 -6.18
N GLY A 107 2.85 -2.74 -6.78
CA GLY A 107 3.15 -2.44 -8.17
C GLY A 107 4.66 -2.40 -8.47
N TYR A 108 5.45 -1.83 -7.58
CA TYR A 108 6.91 -1.78 -7.73
C TYR A 108 7.54 -3.18 -7.70
N LEU A 109 7.06 -4.07 -6.81
CA LEU A 109 7.54 -5.44 -6.74
C LEU A 109 7.25 -6.19 -8.04
N MET A 110 6.02 -6.12 -8.54
CA MET A 110 5.64 -6.78 -9.79
C MET A 110 6.45 -6.25 -10.99
N TYR A 111 6.66 -4.94 -11.06
CA TYR A 111 7.46 -4.35 -12.13
C TYR A 111 8.94 -4.77 -12.05
N TYR A 112 9.52 -4.72 -10.87
CA TYR A 112 10.91 -5.09 -10.59
C TYR A 112 11.21 -6.55 -10.97
N ASP A 113 10.33 -7.46 -10.58
CA ASP A 113 10.55 -8.90 -10.77
C ASP A 113 10.22 -9.37 -12.20
N LEU A 114 9.14 -8.84 -12.80
CA LEU A 114 8.56 -9.42 -14.02
C LEU A 114 8.91 -8.66 -15.32
N VAL A 115 9.24 -7.38 -15.23
CA VAL A 115 9.36 -6.51 -16.42
C VAL A 115 10.71 -5.80 -16.53
N ALA A 116 11.21 -5.25 -15.42
CA ALA A 116 12.32 -4.33 -15.39
C ALA A 116 13.64 -4.99 -15.82
N ASP A 117 14.35 -4.39 -16.77
CA ASP A 117 15.77 -4.69 -17.03
C ASP A 117 16.66 -4.09 -15.92
N GLU A 118 17.98 -4.33 -15.96
CA GLU A 118 18.85 -3.90 -14.85
C GLU A 118 18.91 -2.37 -14.69
N THR A 119 18.81 -1.62 -15.76
CA THR A 119 18.75 -0.15 -15.69
C THR A 119 17.45 0.32 -15.03
N GLU A 120 16.36 -0.30 -15.41
CA GLU A 120 15.03 -0.02 -14.82
C GLU A 120 14.97 -0.48 -13.36
N ARG A 121 15.56 -1.63 -13.01
CA ARG A 121 15.69 -2.10 -11.62
C ARG A 121 16.44 -1.12 -10.73
N GLU A 122 17.56 -0.56 -11.20
CA GLU A 122 18.30 0.44 -10.43
C GLU A 122 17.45 1.70 -10.18
N ARG A 123 16.67 2.10 -11.17
CA ARG A 123 15.72 3.20 -11.03
C ARG A 123 14.62 2.90 -10.00
N VAL A 124 14.08 1.67 -9.99
CA VAL A 124 13.11 1.21 -8.97
C VAL A 124 13.76 1.22 -7.59
N ARG A 125 14.99 0.68 -7.44
CA ARG A 125 15.74 0.69 -6.17
C ARG A 125 15.90 2.10 -5.62
N ALA A 126 16.32 3.04 -6.46
CA ALA A 126 16.49 4.44 -6.05
C ALA A 126 15.15 5.07 -5.64
N HIS A 127 14.06 4.69 -6.31
CA HIS A 127 12.73 5.21 -6.02
C HIS A 127 12.18 4.68 -4.69
N VAL A 128 12.22 3.37 -4.45
CA VAL A 128 11.71 2.77 -3.20
C VAL A 128 12.54 3.19 -1.99
N ARG A 129 13.87 3.39 -2.16
CA ARG A 129 14.73 3.95 -1.10
C ARG A 129 14.22 5.30 -0.63
N ARG A 130 13.97 6.25 -1.52
CA ARG A 130 13.49 7.58 -1.14
C ARG A 130 12.20 7.52 -0.32
N ILE A 131 11.26 6.70 -0.75
CA ILE A 131 9.97 6.56 -0.05
C ILE A 131 10.18 5.90 1.32
N MET A 132 10.92 4.79 1.37
CA MET A 132 11.10 4.06 2.62
C MET A 132 11.96 4.83 3.63
N ASP A 133 12.97 5.55 3.17
CA ASP A 133 13.76 6.44 4.02
C ASP A 133 12.90 7.54 4.62
N HIS A 134 12.06 8.18 3.80
CA HIS A 134 11.11 9.19 4.30
C HIS A 134 10.16 8.63 5.38
N ILE A 135 9.67 7.42 5.21
CA ILE A 135 8.80 6.76 6.19
C ILE A 135 9.57 6.44 7.48
N ILE A 136 10.79 5.89 7.38
CA ILE A 136 11.63 5.58 8.55
C ILE A 136 12.03 6.84 9.30
N ASP A 137 12.50 7.86 8.60
CA ASP A 137 12.90 9.15 9.17
C ASP A 137 11.69 9.88 9.80
N GLY A 138 10.50 9.61 9.28
CA GLY A 138 9.22 10.04 9.83
C GLY A 138 8.76 9.26 11.08
N ASN A 139 9.59 8.41 11.66
CA ASN A 139 9.23 7.46 12.73
C ASN A 139 8.10 6.50 12.30
N PHE A 140 8.28 5.87 11.17
CA PHE A 140 7.29 4.99 10.54
C PHE A 140 5.93 5.68 10.29
N ALA A 141 6.00 6.91 9.80
CA ALA A 141 4.83 7.63 9.30
C ALA A 141 5.19 8.38 8.02
N LEU A 142 4.28 8.42 7.07
CA LEU A 142 4.41 9.28 5.91
C LEU A 142 4.11 10.71 6.33
N ARG A 143 5.12 11.59 6.33
CA ARG A 143 4.94 13.00 6.71
C ARG A 143 4.66 13.85 5.49
N ASP A 144 3.56 14.60 5.56
CA ASP A 144 3.22 15.58 4.54
C ASP A 144 4.19 16.78 4.61
N ILE A 145 4.13 17.68 3.64
CA ILE A 145 5.02 18.85 3.54
C ILE A 145 4.94 19.81 4.74
N ASP A 146 3.90 19.71 5.56
CA ASP A 146 3.77 20.44 6.82
C ASP A 146 4.58 19.80 7.96
N GLY A 147 5.28 18.71 7.69
CA GLY A 147 6.09 17.96 8.65
C GLY A 147 5.29 17.06 9.60
N THR A 148 3.95 17.06 9.50
CA THR A 148 3.10 16.20 10.32
C THR A 148 2.72 14.89 9.57
N PRO A 149 2.45 13.79 10.29
CA PRO A 149 1.97 12.57 9.64
C PRO A 149 0.71 12.83 8.83
N THR A 150 0.55 12.16 7.69
CA THR A 150 -0.74 12.09 6.99
C THR A 150 -1.75 11.34 7.86
N ARG A 151 -3.04 11.47 7.53
CA ARG A 151 -4.11 10.92 8.38
C ARG A 151 -4.02 9.40 8.56
N TRP A 152 -3.72 8.66 7.50
CA TRP A 152 -3.83 7.20 7.52
C TRP A 152 -2.49 6.47 7.37
N ALA A 153 -1.48 7.08 6.73
CA ALA A 153 -0.18 6.44 6.53
C ALA A 153 0.70 6.54 7.79
N VAL A 154 0.25 5.89 8.84
CA VAL A 154 0.85 5.87 10.17
C VAL A 154 1.08 4.43 10.61
N TRP A 155 2.34 4.06 10.74
CA TRP A 155 2.79 2.73 11.17
C TRP A 155 3.64 2.79 12.45
N THR A 156 3.66 3.94 13.10
CA THR A 156 4.43 4.26 14.31
C THR A 156 4.06 3.36 15.47
N PRO A 157 5.02 2.67 16.14
CA PRO A 157 4.73 1.73 17.22
C PRO A 157 3.96 2.33 18.40
N GLU A 158 4.29 3.56 18.80
CA GLU A 158 3.60 4.25 19.89
C GLU A 158 2.11 4.48 19.56
N ILE A 159 1.82 4.78 18.29
CA ILE A 159 0.44 4.97 17.83
C ILE A 159 -0.28 3.65 17.74
N LEU A 160 0.26 2.68 16.99
CA LEU A 160 -0.43 1.41 16.76
C LEU A 160 -0.58 0.57 18.03
N ASN A 161 0.40 0.59 18.93
CA ASN A 161 0.38 -0.24 20.12
C ASN A 161 -0.31 0.40 21.33
N GLN A 162 -0.38 1.73 21.41
CA GLN A 162 -0.82 2.43 22.62
C GLN A 162 -2.07 3.27 22.43
N ASN A 163 -2.35 3.76 21.20
CA ASN A 163 -3.52 4.59 20.97
C ASN A 163 -4.77 3.72 20.70
N PRO A 164 -5.81 3.80 21.55
CA PRO A 164 -7.03 3.01 21.40
C PRO A 164 -7.78 3.30 20.09
N ASP A 165 -7.70 4.50 19.54
CA ASP A 165 -8.36 4.89 18.29
C ASP A 165 -7.76 4.18 17.05
N TRP A 166 -6.54 3.63 17.19
CA TRP A 166 -5.85 2.88 16.15
C TRP A 166 -5.92 1.36 16.31
N ARG A 167 -6.67 0.87 17.30
CA ARG A 167 -6.74 -0.56 17.59
C ARG A 167 -7.25 -1.40 16.41
N ALA A 168 -8.21 -0.88 15.66
CA ALA A 168 -8.76 -1.57 14.49
C ALA A 168 -7.78 -1.62 13.32
N GLU A 169 -7.01 -0.55 13.13
CA GLU A 169 -6.04 -0.42 12.03
C GLU A 169 -4.71 -1.15 12.30
N ARG A 170 -4.38 -1.34 13.59
CA ARG A 170 -3.10 -1.91 14.02
C ARG A 170 -2.69 -3.17 13.26
N PRO A 171 -3.55 -4.19 13.07
CA PRO A 171 -3.13 -5.41 12.39
C PRO A 171 -2.85 -5.20 10.90
N THR A 172 -3.70 -4.45 10.21
CA THR A 172 -3.54 -4.12 8.78
C THR A 172 -2.25 -3.33 8.56
N ASN A 173 -2.07 -2.24 9.31
CA ASN A 173 -0.89 -1.40 9.22
C ASN A 173 0.40 -2.14 9.61
N SER A 174 0.32 -3.14 10.51
CA SER A 174 1.49 -3.99 10.81
C SER A 174 1.91 -4.82 9.59
N VAL A 175 0.98 -5.42 8.86
CA VAL A 175 1.28 -6.18 7.63
C VAL A 175 1.85 -5.26 6.55
N GLU A 176 1.26 -4.10 6.35
CA GLU A 176 1.68 -3.11 5.36
C GLU A 176 3.15 -2.73 5.54
N ILE A 177 3.51 -2.20 6.70
CA ILE A 177 4.89 -1.72 6.93
C ILE A 177 5.92 -2.85 6.91
N LEU A 178 5.58 -4.03 7.41
CA LEU A 178 6.45 -5.19 7.32
C LEU A 178 6.67 -5.59 5.85
N SER A 179 5.64 -5.53 5.02
CA SER A 179 5.73 -5.78 3.58
C SER A 179 6.63 -4.74 2.89
N PHE A 180 6.42 -3.44 3.15
CA PHE A 180 7.22 -2.38 2.52
C PHE A 180 8.71 -2.51 2.85
N LEU A 181 9.04 -2.76 4.11
CA LEU A 181 10.42 -2.97 4.55
C LEU A 181 11.05 -4.21 3.92
N LYS A 182 10.33 -5.32 3.89
CA LYS A 182 10.79 -6.58 3.30
C LYS A 182 11.03 -6.44 1.79
N VAL A 183 10.10 -5.84 1.06
CA VAL A 183 10.20 -5.58 -0.37
C VAL A 183 11.36 -4.63 -0.68
N THR A 184 11.51 -3.57 0.12
CA THR A 184 12.63 -2.62 -0.06
C THR A 184 13.97 -3.29 0.20
N HIS A 185 14.09 -4.07 1.27
CA HIS A 185 15.31 -4.84 1.54
C HIS A 185 15.63 -5.81 0.40
N TYR A 186 14.64 -6.56 -0.08
CA TYR A 186 14.79 -7.47 -1.20
C TYR A 186 15.34 -6.79 -2.46
N MET A 187 14.77 -5.63 -2.82
CA MET A 187 15.19 -4.90 -4.02
C MET A 187 16.58 -4.27 -3.87
N THR A 188 16.90 -3.73 -2.70
CA THR A 188 18.08 -2.87 -2.50
C THR A 188 19.27 -3.58 -1.89
N GLY A 189 19.05 -4.68 -1.17
CA GLY A 189 20.07 -5.36 -0.37
C GLY A 189 20.58 -4.54 0.82
N ASP A 190 20.00 -3.37 1.11
CA ASP A 190 20.47 -2.50 2.18
C ASP A 190 19.98 -3.03 3.54
N PRO A 191 20.91 -3.36 4.47
CA PRO A 191 20.57 -3.98 5.75
C PRO A 191 19.72 -3.09 6.66
N LYS A 192 19.75 -1.77 6.49
CA LYS A 192 18.95 -0.85 7.34
C LYS A 192 17.45 -1.16 7.32
N TYR A 193 16.93 -1.64 6.18
CA TYR A 193 15.51 -2.00 6.05
C TYR A 193 15.21 -3.32 6.76
N GLN A 194 16.14 -4.27 6.73
CA GLN A 194 16.02 -5.49 7.51
C GLN A 194 16.12 -5.22 9.01
N ASP A 195 17.00 -4.31 9.43
CA ASP A 195 17.14 -3.91 10.84
C ASP A 195 15.86 -3.21 11.34
N ALA A 196 15.29 -2.31 10.54
CA ALA A 196 14.01 -1.68 10.84
C ALA A 196 12.86 -2.69 10.92
N TYR A 197 12.80 -3.65 9.99
CA TYR A 197 11.86 -4.76 9.98
C TYR A 197 11.96 -5.60 11.26
N ARG A 198 13.18 -6.03 11.63
CA ARG A 198 13.41 -6.81 12.85
C ARG A 198 13.03 -6.02 14.10
N ARG A 199 13.34 -4.75 14.17
CA ARG A 199 12.96 -3.89 15.30
C ARG A 199 11.45 -3.87 15.51
N LEU A 200 10.65 -3.70 14.45
CA LEU A 200 9.19 -3.71 14.56
C LEU A 200 8.65 -5.06 15.04
N ILE A 201 9.30 -6.17 14.68
CA ILE A 201 8.93 -7.51 15.09
C ILE A 201 9.35 -7.78 16.53
N ASP A 202 10.64 -7.59 16.85
CA ASP A 202 11.25 -8.06 18.08
C ASP A 202 10.91 -7.17 19.28
N GLU A 203 10.80 -5.85 19.06
CA GLU A 203 10.52 -4.87 20.12
C GLU A 203 9.04 -4.51 20.21
N HIS A 204 8.30 -4.59 19.08
CA HIS A 204 6.94 -4.05 19.01
C HIS A 204 5.87 -5.09 18.64
N GLY A 205 6.25 -6.34 18.34
CA GLY A 205 5.32 -7.47 18.17
C GLY A 205 4.49 -7.44 16.88
N TYR A 206 4.94 -6.76 15.82
CA TYR A 206 4.15 -6.59 14.59
C TYR A 206 3.85 -7.90 13.87
N ALA A 207 4.75 -8.89 13.92
CA ALA A 207 4.49 -10.20 13.34
C ALA A 207 3.37 -10.97 14.05
N GLU A 208 3.23 -10.80 15.38
CA GLU A 208 2.12 -11.42 16.12
C GLU A 208 0.78 -10.75 15.78
N THR A 209 0.78 -9.42 15.58
CA THR A 209 -0.42 -8.71 15.13
C THR A 209 -0.83 -9.11 13.72
N ALA A 210 0.12 -9.38 12.83
CA ALA A 210 -0.12 -9.82 11.45
C ALA A 210 -0.82 -11.19 11.33
N ARG A 211 -0.79 -12.02 12.37
CA ARG A 211 -1.48 -13.33 12.39
C ARG A 211 -3.00 -13.23 12.40
N ARG A 212 -3.56 -12.08 12.77
CA ARG A 212 -5.01 -11.82 12.78
C ARG A 212 -5.28 -10.44 12.22
N PRO A 213 -5.14 -10.25 10.91
CA PRO A 213 -5.15 -8.92 10.30
C PRO A 213 -6.50 -8.19 10.36
N LYS A 214 -7.61 -8.91 10.61
CA LYS A 214 -8.95 -8.34 10.76
C LYS A 214 -9.69 -8.97 11.95
N PRO A 215 -9.28 -8.67 13.20
CA PRO A 215 -9.89 -9.27 14.39
C PRO A 215 -11.25 -8.70 14.76
N THR A 216 -11.72 -7.67 14.06
CA THR A 216 -12.99 -6.98 14.32
C THR A 216 -14.21 -7.83 13.93
N ALA A 217 -15.38 -7.48 14.47
CA ALA A 217 -16.63 -8.14 14.12
C ALA A 217 -16.95 -8.00 12.62
N LEU A 218 -17.67 -8.96 12.03
CA LEU A 218 -18.04 -8.95 10.61
C LEU A 218 -18.71 -7.64 10.17
N SER A 219 -19.57 -7.09 11.03
CA SER A 219 -20.29 -5.83 10.77
C SER A 219 -19.40 -4.59 10.70
N GLU A 220 -18.15 -4.69 11.18
CA GLU A 220 -17.18 -3.59 11.22
C GLU A 220 -16.09 -3.73 10.16
N ARG A 221 -16.13 -4.83 9.39
CA ARG A 221 -15.11 -5.08 8.36
C ARG A 221 -15.44 -4.36 7.08
N THR A 222 -14.44 -3.78 6.46
CA THR A 222 -14.50 -3.13 5.15
C THR A 222 -13.71 -3.92 4.12
N HIS A 223 -14.18 -3.95 2.88
CA HIS A 223 -13.47 -4.64 1.80
C HIS A 223 -12.14 -3.97 1.45
N ILE A 224 -12.04 -2.67 1.63
CA ILE A 224 -10.79 -1.94 1.36
C ILE A 224 -9.61 -2.53 2.13
N ASP A 225 -9.78 -2.85 3.41
CA ASP A 225 -8.70 -3.44 4.21
C ASP A 225 -8.33 -4.85 3.75
N VAL A 226 -9.30 -5.62 3.24
CA VAL A 226 -9.04 -6.94 2.66
C VAL A 226 -8.18 -6.80 1.40
N GLU A 227 -8.51 -5.85 0.53
CA GLU A 227 -7.72 -5.56 -0.66
C GLU A 227 -6.29 -5.15 -0.32
N LEU A 228 -6.11 -4.25 0.65
CA LEU A 228 -4.78 -3.80 1.09
C LEU A 228 -3.93 -4.96 1.60
N LEU A 229 -4.52 -5.85 2.40
CA LEU A 229 -3.84 -7.04 2.88
C LEU A 229 -3.46 -8.00 1.75
N MET A 230 -4.35 -8.19 0.76
CA MET A 230 -4.07 -9.00 -0.43
C MET A 230 -2.99 -8.39 -1.34
N LEU A 231 -2.76 -7.08 -1.28
CA LEU A 231 -1.63 -6.42 -1.94
C LEU A 231 -0.33 -6.55 -1.13
N ALA A 232 -0.40 -6.55 0.21
CA ALA A 232 0.76 -6.53 1.07
C ALA A 232 1.35 -7.94 1.34
N PHE A 233 0.50 -8.96 1.55
CA PHE A 233 0.95 -10.32 1.87
C PHE A 233 1.85 -10.97 0.81
N PRO A 234 1.64 -10.84 -0.52
CA PRO A 234 2.52 -11.44 -1.50
C PRO A 234 3.99 -11.07 -1.31
N GLY A 235 4.30 -9.78 -1.24
CA GLY A 235 5.66 -9.31 -1.02
C GLY A 235 6.24 -9.75 0.32
N LEU A 236 5.43 -9.73 1.38
CA LEU A 236 5.85 -10.13 2.71
C LEU A 236 6.16 -11.63 2.80
N ILE A 237 5.28 -12.48 2.27
CA ILE A 237 5.39 -13.94 2.38
C ILE A 237 6.46 -14.50 1.43
N GLU A 238 6.49 -14.03 0.18
CA GLU A 238 7.45 -14.53 -0.82
C GLU A 238 8.90 -14.14 -0.50
N LYS A 239 9.10 -12.95 0.05
CA LYS A 239 10.45 -12.45 0.34
C LYS A 239 10.92 -12.76 1.76
N GLU A 240 10.10 -13.45 2.58
CA GLU A 240 10.48 -13.89 3.92
C GLU A 240 11.24 -15.22 3.86
N SER A 241 12.48 -15.21 4.36
CA SER A 241 13.35 -16.39 4.44
C SER A 241 13.33 -17.09 5.81
N ASP A 242 12.86 -16.39 6.85
CA ASP A 242 12.68 -16.98 8.18
C ASP A 242 11.39 -17.83 8.18
N PRO A 243 11.50 -19.15 8.35
CA PRO A 243 10.34 -20.04 8.25
C PRO A 243 9.31 -19.81 9.36
N GLU A 244 9.70 -19.36 10.53
CA GLU A 244 8.78 -19.07 11.63
C GLU A 244 7.96 -17.80 11.34
N LEU A 245 8.62 -16.77 10.85
CA LEU A 245 7.93 -15.54 10.44
C LEU A 245 7.03 -15.80 9.25
N ARG A 246 7.53 -16.51 8.24
CA ARG A 246 6.72 -16.87 7.06
C ARG A 246 5.47 -17.65 7.46
N GLN A 247 5.58 -18.57 8.43
CA GLN A 247 4.42 -19.32 8.93
C GLN A 247 3.39 -18.41 9.60
N LYS A 248 3.82 -17.43 10.40
CA LYS A 248 2.92 -16.44 11.02
C LYS A 248 2.15 -15.62 9.98
N TYR A 249 2.80 -15.23 8.90
CA TYR A 249 2.14 -14.48 7.81
C TYR A 249 1.17 -15.35 7.02
N LEU A 250 1.49 -16.63 6.80
CA LEU A 250 0.57 -17.58 6.20
C LEU A 250 -0.66 -17.81 7.08
N GLU A 251 -0.51 -17.88 8.40
CA GLU A 251 -1.65 -17.94 9.34
C GLU A 251 -2.54 -16.69 9.24
N GLY A 252 -1.92 -15.51 9.05
CA GLY A 252 -2.64 -14.25 8.81
C GLY A 252 -3.42 -14.26 7.49
N LEU A 253 -2.81 -14.78 6.43
CA LEU A 253 -3.46 -14.92 5.15
C LEU A 253 -4.59 -15.95 5.20
N ASP A 254 -4.40 -17.10 5.87
CA ASP A 254 -5.45 -18.10 6.09
C ASP A 254 -6.65 -17.49 6.83
N PHE A 255 -6.38 -16.75 7.91
CA PHE A 255 -7.42 -16.05 8.66
C PHE A 255 -8.21 -15.06 7.78
N LEU A 256 -7.52 -14.34 6.90
CA LEU A 256 -8.16 -13.38 5.98
C LEU A 256 -9.03 -14.09 4.94
N ILE A 257 -8.53 -15.15 4.33
CA ILE A 257 -9.27 -15.94 3.33
C ILE A 257 -10.52 -16.57 3.94
N ASP A 258 -10.47 -17.05 5.17
CA ASP A 258 -11.66 -17.61 5.84
C ASP A 258 -12.81 -16.58 5.99
N ILE A 259 -12.47 -15.30 6.05
CA ILE A 259 -13.47 -14.22 6.11
C ILE A 259 -14.17 -14.01 4.77
N VAL A 260 -13.43 -14.12 3.65
CA VAL A 260 -13.91 -13.76 2.31
C VAL A 260 -14.11 -14.97 1.38
N ARG A 261 -13.93 -16.18 1.87
CA ARG A 261 -13.98 -17.42 1.09
C ARG A 261 -15.25 -17.56 0.25
N THR A 262 -16.40 -17.17 0.82
CA THR A 262 -17.70 -17.30 0.15
C THR A 262 -17.93 -16.28 -0.98
N GLU A 263 -17.07 -15.27 -1.09
CA GLU A 263 -17.18 -14.26 -2.13
C GLU A 263 -16.65 -14.78 -3.49
N CYS A 264 -15.83 -15.83 -3.47
CA CYS A 264 -15.19 -16.41 -4.65
C CYS A 264 -14.48 -15.36 -5.54
N SER A 265 -13.94 -14.30 -4.92
CA SER A 265 -13.19 -13.27 -5.64
C SER A 265 -11.99 -13.88 -6.35
N PRO A 266 -11.88 -13.75 -7.69
CA PRO A 266 -10.76 -14.30 -8.42
C PRO A 266 -9.42 -13.76 -7.95
N TYR A 267 -9.35 -12.46 -7.65
CA TYR A 267 -8.12 -11.82 -7.17
C TYR A 267 -7.66 -12.45 -5.86
N TYR A 268 -8.52 -12.54 -4.85
CA TYR A 268 -8.19 -13.12 -3.55
C TYR A 268 -7.83 -14.62 -3.67
N GLY A 269 -8.61 -15.36 -4.45
CA GLY A 269 -8.37 -16.78 -4.67
C GLY A 269 -7.02 -17.05 -5.33
N PHE A 270 -6.70 -16.36 -6.42
CA PHE A 270 -5.43 -16.56 -7.12
C PHE A 270 -4.22 -16.08 -6.32
N VAL A 271 -4.31 -14.98 -5.58
CA VAL A 271 -3.26 -14.55 -4.66
C VAL A 271 -3.01 -15.64 -3.60
N TYR A 272 -4.07 -16.14 -2.97
CA TYR A 272 -3.98 -17.18 -1.96
C TYR A 272 -3.36 -18.47 -2.51
N GLY A 273 -3.85 -18.94 -3.67
CA GLY A 273 -3.33 -20.14 -4.32
C GLY A 273 -1.87 -20.03 -4.74
N SER A 274 -1.40 -18.83 -5.11
CA SER A 274 0.00 -18.60 -5.49
C SER A 274 0.99 -18.67 -4.33
N LEU A 275 0.53 -18.42 -3.10
CA LEU A 275 1.39 -18.32 -1.91
C LEU A 275 1.54 -19.61 -1.12
N GLY A 276 0.78 -20.67 -1.42
CA GLY A 276 0.85 -21.83 -0.55
C GLY A 276 0.12 -23.09 -0.93
N ASP A 277 0.09 -23.57 -2.14
CA ASP A 277 -0.42 -24.92 -2.52
C ASP A 277 -1.73 -25.35 -1.79
N LYS A 278 -2.63 -24.40 -1.62
CA LYS A 278 -3.87 -24.52 -0.85
C LYS A 278 -5.08 -24.45 -1.79
N ASP A 279 -6.18 -25.06 -1.37
CA ASP A 279 -7.47 -24.89 -2.03
C ASP A 279 -7.89 -23.42 -1.99
N PHE A 280 -7.89 -22.78 -3.16
CA PHE A 280 -8.21 -21.38 -3.34
C PHE A 280 -9.58 -21.13 -3.98
N MET A 281 -10.50 -22.07 -3.83
CA MET A 281 -11.86 -21.98 -4.40
C MET A 281 -11.85 -21.81 -5.93
N GLN A 282 -10.96 -22.54 -6.62
CA GLN A 282 -10.66 -22.37 -8.04
C GLN A 282 -11.93 -22.37 -8.91
N GLU A 283 -12.84 -23.32 -8.67
CA GLU A 283 -14.08 -23.43 -9.43
C GLU A 283 -14.93 -22.16 -9.32
N GLY A 284 -15.17 -21.68 -8.11
CA GLY A 284 -15.92 -20.44 -7.88
C GLY A 284 -15.25 -19.20 -8.46
N CYS A 285 -13.92 -19.11 -8.40
CA CYS A 285 -13.16 -18.00 -9.02
C CYS A 285 -13.27 -18.00 -10.54
N VAL A 286 -13.22 -19.19 -11.17
CA VAL A 286 -13.39 -19.34 -12.62
C VAL A 286 -14.81 -19.02 -13.05
N ASP A 287 -15.80 -19.51 -12.30
CA ASP A 287 -17.22 -19.21 -12.56
C ASP A 287 -17.50 -17.72 -12.48
N TYR A 288 -16.94 -17.04 -11.45
CA TYR A 288 -17.04 -15.58 -11.32
C TYR A 288 -16.52 -14.85 -12.55
N LEU A 289 -15.33 -15.23 -13.05
CA LEU A 289 -14.74 -14.61 -14.25
C LEU A 289 -15.58 -14.88 -15.51
N ARG A 290 -16.06 -16.13 -15.68
CA ARG A 290 -16.90 -16.52 -16.82
C ARG A 290 -18.22 -15.76 -16.86
N ASP A 291 -18.84 -15.57 -15.67
CA ASP A 291 -20.16 -15.00 -15.55
C ASP A 291 -20.15 -13.45 -15.43
N THR A 292 -18.95 -12.86 -15.34
CA THR A 292 -18.79 -11.39 -15.35
C THR A 292 -19.02 -10.84 -16.75
N PRO A 293 -20.00 -9.93 -16.94
CA PRO A 293 -20.23 -9.29 -18.24
C PRO A 293 -19.01 -8.51 -18.74
N LEU A 294 -18.68 -8.63 -20.02
CA LEU A 294 -17.56 -7.89 -20.64
C LEU A 294 -17.99 -6.58 -21.32
N ASP A 295 -19.28 -6.29 -21.31
CA ASP A 295 -19.92 -5.18 -22.03
C ASP A 295 -20.52 -4.11 -21.07
N LEU A 296 -19.97 -4.01 -19.87
CA LEU A 296 -20.35 -2.99 -18.88
C LEU A 296 -19.69 -1.65 -19.15
#